data_247ea12cb5954ff568b7192822e18e7e
#
_entry.id   247ea12cb5954ff568b7192822e18e7e
#
_cell.length_a   1.000
_cell.length_b   1.000
_cell.length_c   1.000
_cell.angle_alpha   90.00
_cell.angle_beta   90.00
_cell.angle_gamma   90.00
#
_symmetry.space_group_name_H-M   'P 1'
#
loop_
_entity.id
_entity.type
_entity.pdbx_description
1 polymer ?
#
loop_
_entity_poly.entity_id
_entity_poly.type
_entity_poly.pdbx_seq_one_letter_code
_entity_poly.pdbx_strand_id
1 'polypeptide(L)'
;MGEISKRTRERLLVCVGPNPSSADVIRATKRMATSLNAEWVAVYVKTARMVQLPQVEQNRAVQNLQIAEKLGAQTFTLFSRSMAEKIGNFARRHKITKIVAGKPSHYRWQDILFGSAVNELVRLSGEIDIYFTTGESEDQSSRLFG
;
A
#
# COMPACT_ATOMS: atom_id res chain seq x y z
N MET A 1 -21.55 11.38 21.27
CA MET A 1 -20.21 10.80 21.42
C MET A 1 -19.96 9.61 20.52
N GLY A 2 -20.92 8.72 20.37
CA GLY A 2 -20.81 7.60 19.46
C GLY A 2 -20.58 8.00 18.01
N GLU A 3 -21.14 9.10 17.60
CA GLU A 3 -20.97 9.61 16.25
C GLU A 3 -19.53 10.04 15.96
N ILE A 4 -18.90 10.67 16.94
CA ILE A 4 -17.52 11.11 16.80
C ILE A 4 -16.60 9.91 16.66
N SER A 5 -16.82 8.85 17.44
CA SER A 5 -16.03 7.63 17.34
C SER A 5 -16.17 6.98 15.98
N LYS A 6 -17.38 6.96 15.42
CA LYS A 6 -17.61 6.40 14.09
C LYS A 6 -16.92 7.19 13.00
N ARG A 7 -16.91 8.53 13.12
CA ARG A 7 -16.27 9.39 12.13
C ARG A 7 -14.77 9.28 12.14
N THR A 8 -14.19 9.00 13.31
CA THR A 8 -12.73 8.94 13.46
C THR A 8 -12.17 7.56 13.23
N ARG A 9 -13.05 6.59 12.95
CA ARG A 9 -12.57 5.23 12.70
C ARG A 9 -11.85 5.19 11.36
N GLU A 10 -10.57 4.90 11.44
CA GLU A 10 -9.73 4.80 10.25
C GLU A 10 -9.61 3.37 9.78
N ARG A 11 -9.50 3.18 8.49
CA ARG A 11 -9.16 1.90 7.88
C ARG A 11 -8.10 2.14 6.83
N LEU A 12 -7.00 1.43 6.95
CA LEU A 12 -5.86 1.59 6.06
C LEU A 12 -5.78 0.44 5.07
N LEU A 13 -5.33 0.79 3.87
CA LEU A 13 -5.02 -0.20 2.84
C LEU A 13 -3.57 0.01 2.44
N VAL A 14 -2.76 -1.03 2.49
CA VAL A 14 -1.40 -0.96 1.97
C VAL A 14 -1.33 -1.71 0.64
N CYS A 15 -0.78 -1.06 -0.37
CA CYS A 15 -0.54 -1.66 -1.67
C CYS A 15 0.73 -2.51 -1.57
N VAL A 16 0.60 -3.79 -1.87
CA VAL A 16 1.70 -4.74 -1.77
C VAL A 16 2.12 -5.16 -3.17
N GLY A 17 3.41 -5.20 -3.40
CA GLY A 17 3.96 -5.63 -4.67
C GLY A 17 5.20 -6.50 -4.50
N PRO A 18 5.87 -6.83 -5.61
CA PRO A 18 7.05 -7.69 -5.60
C PRO A 18 8.34 -6.98 -5.19
N ASN A 19 8.28 -5.69 -4.94
CA ASN A 19 9.45 -4.91 -4.60
C ASN A 19 9.99 -5.33 -3.23
N PRO A 20 11.32 -5.46 -3.07
CA PRO A 20 11.89 -5.79 -1.76
C PRO A 20 11.55 -4.78 -0.67
N SER A 21 11.36 -3.52 -1.03
CA SER A 21 11.00 -2.47 -0.06
C SER A 21 9.56 -2.57 0.43
N SER A 22 8.74 -3.41 -0.20
CA SER A 22 7.34 -3.56 0.24
C SER A 22 7.22 -4.00 1.69
N ALA A 23 8.15 -4.82 2.17
CA ALA A 23 8.14 -5.26 3.56
C ALA A 23 8.26 -4.07 4.51
N ASP A 24 9.10 -3.10 4.18
CA ASP A 24 9.27 -1.90 5.01
C ASP A 24 8.02 -1.02 4.98
N VAL A 25 7.39 -0.92 3.82
CA VAL A 25 6.14 -0.18 3.66
C VAL A 25 5.03 -0.83 4.49
N ILE A 26 4.99 -2.15 4.48
CA ILE A 26 4.01 -2.91 5.28
C ILE A 26 4.22 -2.63 6.78
N ARG A 27 5.47 -2.65 7.24
CA ARG A 27 5.78 -2.34 8.64
C ARG A 27 5.42 -0.90 9.01
N ALA A 28 5.66 0.03 8.10
CA ALA A 28 5.26 1.42 8.30
C ALA A 28 3.75 1.54 8.43
N THR A 29 3.02 0.80 7.61
CA THR A 29 1.55 0.79 7.68
C THR A 29 1.08 0.22 9.01
N LYS A 30 1.72 -0.84 9.49
CA LYS A 30 1.41 -1.41 10.80
C LYS A 30 1.58 -0.37 11.90
N ARG A 31 2.69 0.39 11.87
CA ARG A 31 2.92 1.44 12.86
C ARG A 31 1.84 2.51 12.79
N MET A 32 1.47 2.92 11.59
CA MET A 32 0.41 3.91 11.39
C MET A 32 -0.93 3.38 11.91
N ALA A 33 -1.27 2.14 11.58
CA ALA A 33 -2.50 1.53 12.06
C ALA A 33 -2.56 1.46 13.58
N THR A 34 -1.45 1.11 14.21
CA THR A 34 -1.35 1.07 15.65
C THR A 34 -1.56 2.46 16.26
N SER A 35 -0.90 3.47 15.70
CA SER A 35 -1.05 4.85 16.20
C SER A 35 -2.47 5.37 16.08
N LEU A 36 -3.16 5.00 15.01
CA LEU A 36 -4.52 5.45 14.76
C LEU A 36 -5.57 4.52 15.35
N ASN A 37 -5.15 3.44 15.96
CA ASN A 37 -6.06 2.39 16.42
C ASN A 37 -6.98 1.93 15.29
N ALA A 38 -6.40 1.68 14.15
CA ALA A 38 -7.12 1.41 12.90
C ALA A 38 -6.99 -0.05 12.47
N GLU A 39 -8.02 -0.54 11.81
CA GLU A 39 -7.92 -1.78 11.07
C GLU A 39 -7.14 -1.53 9.78
N TRP A 40 -6.50 -2.55 9.26
CA TRP A 40 -5.77 -2.41 8.01
C TRP A 40 -5.81 -3.67 7.18
N VAL A 41 -5.72 -3.47 5.88
CA VAL A 41 -5.73 -4.56 4.90
C VAL A 41 -4.53 -4.40 3.97
N ALA A 42 -4.05 -5.51 3.45
CA ALA A 42 -2.96 -5.51 2.48
C ALA A 42 -3.49 -6.10 1.17
N VAL A 43 -3.29 -5.38 0.09
CA VAL A 43 -3.85 -5.75 -1.21
C VAL A 43 -2.75 -5.84 -2.25
N TYR A 44 -2.68 -6.98 -2.93
CA TYR A 44 -1.82 -7.18 -4.08
C TYR A 44 -2.70 -7.30 -5.32
N VAL A 45 -2.51 -6.40 -6.29
CA VAL A 45 -3.24 -6.46 -7.54
C VAL A 45 -2.35 -7.08 -8.60
N LYS A 46 -2.74 -8.24 -9.09
CA LYS A 46 -2.05 -8.90 -10.19
C LYS A 46 -2.59 -8.35 -11.51
N THR A 47 -1.73 -7.66 -12.23
CA THR A 47 -2.03 -7.21 -13.58
C THR A 47 -1.36 -8.17 -14.56
N ALA A 48 -1.67 -8.05 -15.85
CA ALA A 48 -1.02 -8.85 -16.88
C ALA A 48 0.50 -8.67 -16.83
N ARG A 49 0.95 -7.47 -16.50
CA ARG A 49 2.37 -7.17 -16.36
C ARG A 49 3.01 -7.95 -15.21
N MET A 50 2.30 -8.06 -14.10
CA MET A 50 2.80 -8.78 -12.92
C MET A 50 2.94 -10.28 -13.19
N VAL A 51 2.05 -10.84 -13.98
CA VAL A 51 2.09 -12.27 -14.31
C VAL A 51 3.32 -12.61 -15.13
N GLN A 52 3.88 -11.63 -15.87
CA GLN A 52 5.06 -11.81 -16.70
C GLN A 52 6.38 -11.64 -15.94
N LEU A 53 6.34 -11.23 -14.68
CA LEU A 53 7.54 -11.06 -13.88
C LEU A 53 8.22 -12.41 -13.62
N PRO A 54 9.53 -12.41 -13.40
CA PRO A 54 10.21 -13.63 -12.98
C PRO A 54 9.57 -14.25 -11.74
N GLN A 55 9.65 -15.55 -11.64
CA GLN A 55 9.00 -16.28 -10.53
C GLN A 55 9.47 -15.80 -9.17
N VAL A 56 10.75 -15.42 -9.06
CA VAL A 56 11.30 -14.94 -7.80
C VAL A 56 10.59 -13.66 -7.33
N GLU A 57 10.23 -12.79 -8.27
CA GLU A 57 9.51 -11.56 -7.93
C GLU A 57 8.05 -11.84 -7.59
N GLN A 58 7.41 -12.76 -8.32
CA GLN A 58 6.05 -13.15 -7.98
C GLN A 58 6.00 -13.78 -6.58
N ASN A 59 6.98 -14.62 -6.26
CA ASN A 59 7.08 -15.23 -4.94
C ASN A 59 7.28 -14.17 -3.85
N ARG A 60 8.05 -13.13 -4.16
CA ARG A 60 8.29 -12.05 -3.20
C ARG A 60 7.00 -11.32 -2.87
N ALA A 61 6.14 -11.09 -3.85
CA ALA A 61 4.84 -10.46 -3.59
C ALA A 61 4.01 -11.31 -2.63
N VAL A 62 4.01 -12.62 -2.83
CA VAL A 62 3.30 -13.54 -1.92
C VAL A 62 3.91 -13.50 -0.52
N GLN A 63 5.23 -13.50 -0.43
CA GLN A 63 5.92 -13.40 0.86
C GLN A 63 5.61 -12.11 1.58
N ASN A 64 5.53 -11.00 0.83
CA ASN A 64 5.18 -9.71 1.40
C ASN A 64 3.76 -9.72 1.96
N LEU A 65 2.82 -10.35 1.27
CA LEU A 65 1.47 -10.51 1.81
C LEU A 65 1.48 -11.32 3.10
N GLN A 66 2.31 -12.37 3.17
CA GLN A 66 2.42 -13.17 4.37
C GLN A 66 2.96 -12.37 5.55
N ILE A 67 3.90 -11.46 5.29
CA ILE A 67 4.40 -10.55 6.31
C ILE A 67 3.26 -9.69 6.86
N ALA A 68 2.45 -9.13 5.97
CA ALA A 68 1.31 -8.30 6.38
C ALA A 68 0.33 -9.11 7.23
N GLU A 69 0.04 -10.34 6.82
CA GLU A 69 -0.87 -11.21 7.56
C GLU A 69 -0.35 -11.48 8.97
N LYS A 70 0.94 -11.78 9.08
CA LYS A 70 1.55 -12.02 10.40
C LYS A 70 1.51 -10.79 11.29
N LEU A 71 1.50 -9.61 10.69
CA LEU A 71 1.43 -8.36 11.43
C LEU A 71 0.00 -7.94 11.76
N GLY A 72 -0.98 -8.72 11.34
CA GLY A 72 -2.37 -8.50 11.72
C GLY A 72 -3.28 -7.95 10.64
N ALA A 73 -2.81 -7.85 9.40
CA ALA A 73 -3.65 -7.36 8.31
C ALA A 73 -4.48 -8.49 7.71
N GLN A 74 -5.65 -8.16 7.22
CA GLN A 74 -6.34 -9.02 6.27
C GLN A 74 -5.65 -8.85 4.91
N THR A 75 -5.51 -9.92 4.16
CA THR A 75 -4.80 -9.87 2.88
C THR A 75 -5.72 -10.24 1.73
N PHE A 76 -5.52 -9.60 0.60
CA PHE A 76 -6.30 -9.83 -0.61
C PHE A 76 -5.39 -9.85 -1.82
N THR A 77 -5.63 -10.80 -2.71
CA THR A 77 -5.01 -10.83 -4.04
C THR A 77 -6.12 -10.63 -5.05
N LEU A 78 -6.00 -9.56 -5.83
CA LEU A 78 -7.00 -9.19 -6.82
C LEU A 78 -6.40 -9.23 -8.22
N PHE A 79 -7.25 -9.36 -9.21
CA PHE A 79 -6.81 -9.42 -10.61
C PHE A 79 -7.48 -8.28 -11.36
N SER A 80 -6.71 -7.53 -12.14
CA SER A 80 -7.26 -6.42 -12.90
C SER A 80 -6.28 -5.96 -13.98
N ARG A 81 -6.81 -5.29 -14.97
CA ARG A 81 -6.01 -4.61 -15.98
C ARG A 81 -5.39 -3.34 -15.43
N SER A 82 -6.08 -2.69 -14.50
CA SER A 82 -5.64 -1.44 -13.92
C SER A 82 -5.55 -1.58 -12.40
N MET A 83 -4.34 -1.43 -11.87
CA MET A 83 -4.12 -1.45 -10.43
C MET A 83 -4.86 -0.30 -9.76
N ALA A 84 -4.75 0.89 -10.33
CA ALA A 84 -5.35 2.09 -9.73
C ALA A 84 -6.87 1.99 -9.63
N GLU A 85 -7.49 1.53 -10.71
CA GLU A 85 -8.93 1.37 -10.73
C GLU A 85 -9.39 0.33 -9.72
N LYS A 86 -8.68 -0.81 -9.67
CA LYS A 86 -9.03 -1.88 -8.75
C LYS A 86 -8.88 -1.46 -7.30
N ILE A 87 -7.77 -0.79 -6.99
CA ILE A 87 -7.53 -0.29 -5.64
C ILE A 87 -8.57 0.75 -5.25
N GLY A 88 -8.88 1.67 -6.16
CA GLY A 88 -9.89 2.69 -5.90
C GLY A 88 -11.27 2.10 -5.61
N ASN A 89 -11.68 1.13 -6.42
CA ASN A 89 -12.98 0.46 -6.22
C ASN A 89 -12.99 -0.34 -4.92
N PHE A 90 -11.91 -1.07 -4.65
CA PHE A 90 -11.80 -1.84 -3.41
C PHE A 90 -11.86 -0.91 -2.20
N ALA A 91 -11.13 0.19 -2.25
CA ALA A 91 -11.06 1.13 -1.14
C ALA A 91 -12.45 1.72 -0.82
N ARG A 92 -13.19 2.11 -1.85
CA ARG A 92 -14.53 2.65 -1.64
C ARG A 92 -15.46 1.58 -1.07
N ARG A 93 -15.40 0.38 -1.60
CA ARG A 93 -16.26 -0.72 -1.17
C ARG A 93 -15.99 -1.12 0.28
N HIS A 94 -14.74 -1.10 0.69
CA HIS A 94 -14.33 -1.52 2.02
C HIS A 94 -14.16 -0.36 3.00
N LYS A 95 -14.60 0.84 2.62
CA LYS A 95 -14.58 2.02 3.49
C LYS A 95 -13.17 2.36 3.98
N ILE A 96 -12.21 2.23 3.10
CA ILE A 96 -10.83 2.61 3.38
C ILE A 96 -10.74 4.13 3.46
N THR A 97 -10.04 4.64 4.46
CA THR A 97 -9.85 6.07 4.64
C THR A 97 -8.46 6.53 4.21
N LYS A 98 -7.47 5.62 4.25
CA LYS A 98 -6.10 5.96 3.89
C LYS A 98 -5.48 4.81 3.09
N ILE A 99 -4.83 5.15 2.00
CA ILE A 99 -4.08 4.20 1.18
C ILE A 99 -2.61 4.50 1.37
N VAL A 100 -1.82 3.46 1.67
CA VAL A 100 -0.38 3.56 1.83
C VAL A 100 0.29 2.82 0.69
N ALA A 101 1.20 3.48 0.02
CA ALA A 101 1.93 2.89 -1.10
C ALA A 101 3.42 3.18 -0.96
N GLY A 102 4.24 2.32 -1.51
CA GLY A 102 5.67 2.54 -1.52
C GLY A 102 6.04 3.64 -2.50
N LYS A 103 7.04 4.43 -2.16
CA LYS A 103 7.60 5.39 -3.09
C LYS A 103 8.26 4.63 -4.23
N PRO A 104 8.11 5.09 -5.46
CA PRO A 104 8.81 4.47 -6.57
C PRO A 104 10.32 4.65 -6.40
N SER A 105 11.09 3.68 -6.91
CA SER A 105 12.53 3.82 -6.95
C SER A 105 12.88 5.02 -7.83
N HIS A 106 14.02 5.65 -7.55
CA HIS A 106 14.38 6.90 -8.22
C HIS A 106 14.48 6.80 -9.73
N TYR A 107 14.70 5.63 -10.28
CA TYR A 107 14.71 5.46 -11.75
C TYR A 107 13.35 5.63 -12.37
N ARG A 108 12.31 5.36 -11.61
CA ARG A 108 10.97 5.30 -12.16
C ARG A 108 10.09 6.46 -11.71
N TRP A 109 10.70 7.43 -11.05
CA TRP A 109 9.96 8.59 -10.60
C TRP A 109 9.18 9.25 -11.73
N GLN A 110 9.86 9.48 -12.85
CA GLN A 110 9.23 10.12 -14.00
C GLN A 110 8.14 9.26 -14.60
N ASP A 111 8.40 7.97 -14.73
CA ASP A 111 7.42 7.04 -15.28
C ASP A 111 6.18 6.98 -14.42
N ILE A 112 6.34 7.03 -13.10
CA ILE A 112 5.22 6.93 -12.17
C ILE A 112 4.50 8.25 -12.03
N LEU A 113 5.23 9.37 -11.92
CA LEU A 113 4.62 10.69 -11.80
C LEU A 113 3.92 11.12 -13.07
N PHE A 114 4.49 10.79 -14.22
CA PHE A 114 3.89 11.09 -15.51
C PHE A 114 3.20 9.88 -16.10
N GLY A 115 3.48 8.69 -15.53
CA GLY A 115 2.76 7.49 -15.87
C GLY A 115 1.38 7.57 -15.26
N SER A 116 0.49 6.83 -15.81
CA SER A 116 -0.90 6.91 -15.47
C SER A 116 -1.27 6.37 -14.10
N ALA A 117 -0.48 5.43 -13.57
CA ALA A 117 -0.94 4.65 -12.39
C ALA A 117 -1.12 5.49 -11.14
N VAL A 118 -0.12 6.30 -10.77
CA VAL A 118 -0.20 7.12 -9.56
C VAL A 118 -1.21 8.24 -9.74
N ASN A 119 -1.15 8.94 -10.88
CA ASN A 119 -2.08 10.02 -11.15
C ASN A 119 -3.52 9.52 -11.18
N GLU A 120 -3.72 8.36 -11.76
CA GLU A 120 -5.04 7.77 -11.83
C GLU A 120 -5.53 7.35 -10.45
N LEU A 121 -4.66 6.79 -9.62
CA LEU A 121 -5.03 6.42 -8.27
C LEU A 121 -5.45 7.66 -7.47
N VAL A 122 -4.68 8.74 -7.56
CA VAL A 122 -5.02 10.00 -6.89
C VAL A 122 -6.37 10.51 -7.37
N ARG A 123 -6.60 10.48 -8.67
CA ARG A 123 -7.86 10.96 -9.25
C ARG A 123 -9.05 10.09 -8.82
N LEU A 124 -8.86 8.77 -8.76
CA LEU A 124 -9.94 7.84 -8.45
C LEU A 124 -10.18 7.68 -6.94
N SER A 125 -9.24 8.08 -6.11
CA SER A 125 -9.36 7.90 -4.66
C SER A 125 -10.36 8.86 -4.01
N GLY A 126 -10.67 9.98 -4.68
CA GLY A 126 -11.62 10.96 -4.14
C GLY A 126 -11.14 11.52 -2.81
N GLU A 127 -11.92 11.29 -1.75
CA GLU A 127 -11.62 11.82 -0.42
C GLU A 127 -10.65 10.95 0.39
N ILE A 128 -10.23 9.82 -0.17
CA ILE A 128 -9.30 8.93 0.51
C ILE A 128 -7.90 9.51 0.44
N ASP A 129 -7.25 9.63 1.57
CA ASP A 129 -5.87 10.12 1.63
C ASP A 129 -4.90 9.05 1.12
N ILE A 130 -3.89 9.47 0.39
CA ILE A 130 -2.86 8.58 -0.10
C ILE A 130 -1.51 9.00 0.47
N TYR A 131 -0.80 8.04 1.06
CA TYR A 131 0.51 8.25 1.66
C TYR A 131 1.54 7.42 0.90
N PHE A 132 2.61 8.07 0.47
CA PHE A 132 3.74 7.40 -0.16
C PHE A 132 4.89 7.39 0.83
N THR A 133 5.49 6.23 1.05
CA THR A 133 6.58 6.09 2.02
C THR A 133 7.62 5.09 1.54
N THR A 134 8.86 5.30 1.96
CA THR A 134 9.92 4.32 1.74
C THR A 134 9.87 3.22 2.80
N GLY A 135 9.15 3.48 3.90
CA GLY A 135 9.13 2.58 5.03
C GLY A 135 10.32 2.71 5.95
N GLU A 136 11.27 3.61 5.66
CA GLU A 136 12.44 3.79 6.52
C GLU A 136 12.04 4.34 7.88
N SER A 137 12.67 3.80 8.92
CA SER A 137 12.50 4.31 10.26
C SER A 137 13.49 5.44 10.53
N GLU A 138 13.21 6.24 11.56
CA GLU A 138 14.12 7.28 11.97
C GLU A 138 15.49 6.72 12.33
N ASP A 139 15.51 5.53 12.92
CA ASP A 139 16.77 4.87 13.29
C ASP A 139 17.63 4.61 12.08
N GLN A 140 17.04 4.18 10.98
CA GLN A 140 17.77 3.93 9.74
C GLN A 140 18.31 5.23 9.16
N SER A 141 17.49 6.28 9.20
CA SER A 141 17.93 7.59 8.74
C SER A 141 19.10 8.11 9.56
N SER A 142 19.05 7.92 10.87
CA SER A 142 20.13 8.32 11.76
C SER A 142 21.44 7.61 11.43
N ARG A 143 21.34 6.33 11.09
CA ARG A 143 22.53 5.56 10.72
C ARG A 143 23.16 6.03 9.42
N LEU A 144 22.34 6.49 8.49
CA LEU A 144 22.84 6.99 7.21
C LEU A 144 23.62 8.28 7.36
N PHE A 145 23.29 9.09 8.34
CA PHE A 145 23.92 10.38 8.57
C PHE A 145 24.90 10.38 9.76
N GLY A 146 24.90 9.31 10.48
CA GLY A 146 25.80 9.14 11.61
C GLY A 146 27.02 8.40 11.24
#